data_9fc32b19493167f40d96379c095d9757
#
_entry.id   9fc32b19493167f40d96379c095d9757
#
_cell.length_a   1.000
_cell.length_b   1.000
_cell.length_c   1.000
_cell.angle_alpha   90.00
_cell.angle_beta   90.00
_cell.angle_gamma   90.00
#
_symmetry.space_group_name_H-M   'P 1'
#
loop_
_entity.id
_entity.type
_entity.pdbx_description
1 polymer ?
#
loop_
_entity_poly.entity_id
_entity_poly.type
_entity_poly.pdbx_seq_one_letter_code
_entity_poly.pdbx_strand_id
1 'polypeptide(L)'
;MKSKTPDGYLVLKGEFYDAIDSGKKTVEYRDFTEYNLKRTIGIKTIRFNRGYVKNAPQMKWEVEKVVLLDADDNECDPFNVPDGFWPVTIAIHLGQRCQ
;
A
#
# COMPACT_ATOMS: atom_id res chain seq x y z
N MET A 1 11.93 -22.85 -11.08
CA MET A 1 11.75 -21.67 -10.33
C MET A 1 10.30 -21.42 -9.98
N LYS A 2 10.02 -21.13 -8.81
CA LYS A 2 8.67 -20.89 -8.48
C LYS A 2 8.43 -19.45 -8.20
N SER A 3 7.29 -19.00 -8.55
CA SER A 3 6.94 -17.64 -8.26
C SER A 3 6.37 -17.56 -6.85
N LYS A 4 6.68 -16.49 -6.21
CA LYS A 4 6.11 -16.19 -4.91
C LYS A 4 5.26 -14.97 -5.05
N THR A 5 4.18 -14.95 -4.30
CA THR A 5 3.38 -13.76 -4.19
C THR A 5 4.23 -12.70 -3.48
N PRO A 6 4.46 -11.56 -4.11
CA PRO A 6 5.28 -10.55 -3.47
C PRO A 6 4.64 -9.98 -2.24
N ASP A 7 5.46 -9.77 -1.23
CA ASP A 7 5.06 -9.06 -0.01
C ASP A 7 5.57 -7.64 -0.09
N GLY A 8 4.70 -6.69 0.18
CA GLY A 8 5.11 -5.32 0.35
C GLY A 8 5.62 -5.07 1.75
N TYR A 9 6.34 -3.96 1.90
CA TYR A 9 6.82 -3.54 3.21
C TYR A 9 6.85 -2.02 3.25
N LEU A 10 6.21 -1.43 4.24
CA LEU A 10 6.21 0.01 4.43
C LEU A 10 6.36 0.33 5.90
N VAL A 11 7.05 1.43 6.18
CA VAL A 11 7.18 1.96 7.52
C VAL A 11 6.14 3.07 7.67
N LEU A 12 5.38 3.04 8.76
CA LEU A 12 4.33 4.01 9.03
C LEU A 12 4.65 4.78 10.29
N LYS A 13 4.27 6.06 10.31
CA LYS A 13 4.24 6.80 11.56
C LYS A 13 3.29 6.11 12.51
N GLY A 14 3.58 6.21 13.82
CA GLY A 14 2.79 5.50 14.82
C GLY A 14 1.30 5.76 14.73
N GLU A 15 0.91 7.01 14.49
CA GLU A 15 -0.52 7.34 14.41
C GLU A 15 -1.21 6.63 13.24
N PHE A 16 -0.52 6.50 12.11
CA PHE A 16 -1.11 5.81 10.95
C PHE A 16 -1.12 4.30 11.15
N TYR A 17 -0.05 3.78 11.76
CA TYR A 17 0.00 2.36 12.11
C TYR A 17 -1.17 2.01 13.03
N ASP A 18 -1.38 2.82 14.07
CA ASP A 18 -2.44 2.55 15.04
C ASP A 18 -3.82 2.66 14.42
N ALA A 19 -4.01 3.58 13.47
CA ALA A 19 -5.29 3.72 12.78
C ALA A 19 -5.61 2.48 11.95
N ILE A 20 -4.62 1.91 11.29
CA ILE A 20 -4.81 0.68 10.53
C ILE A 20 -5.03 -0.49 11.48
N ASP A 21 -4.22 -0.58 12.53
CA ASP A 21 -4.32 -1.65 13.52
C ASP A 21 -5.71 -1.74 14.14
N SER A 22 -6.32 -0.58 14.40
CA SER A 22 -7.65 -0.52 15.02
C SER A 22 -8.79 -0.69 14.03
N GLY A 23 -8.51 -0.75 12.73
CA GLY A 23 -9.53 -0.87 11.71
C GLY A 23 -10.16 0.44 11.29
N LYS A 24 -9.74 1.56 11.85
CA LYS A 24 -10.30 2.86 11.47
C LYS A 24 -9.83 3.31 10.10
N LYS A 25 -8.67 2.83 9.67
CA LYS A 25 -8.10 3.18 8.38
C LYS A 25 -7.90 1.90 7.60
N THR A 26 -8.46 1.83 6.40
CA THR A 26 -8.40 0.63 5.57
C THR A 26 -7.67 0.86 4.26
N VAL A 27 -7.20 2.07 4.02
CA VAL A 27 -6.47 2.42 2.80
C VAL A 27 -5.22 3.18 3.21
N GLU A 28 -4.09 2.75 2.68
CA GLU A 28 -2.83 3.47 2.87
C GLU A 28 -2.50 4.21 1.59
N TYR A 29 -2.14 5.49 1.70
CA TYR A 29 -1.84 6.34 0.57
C TYR A 29 -0.36 6.66 0.54
N ARG A 30 0.21 6.64 -0.66
CA ARG A 30 1.61 7.00 -0.89
C ARG A 30 1.70 7.90 -2.10
N ASP A 31 2.67 8.81 -2.10
CA ASP A 31 2.92 9.64 -3.28
C ASP A 31 3.25 8.76 -4.47
N PHE A 32 2.78 9.15 -5.63
CA PHE A 32 3.10 8.44 -6.85
C PHE A 32 4.52 8.80 -7.26
N THR A 33 5.43 7.88 -6.96
CA THR A 33 6.82 7.98 -7.40
C THR A 33 7.21 6.62 -7.95
N GLU A 34 8.25 6.58 -8.74
CA GLU A 34 8.73 5.31 -9.25
C GLU A 34 9.13 4.38 -8.11
N TYR A 35 9.75 4.93 -7.09
CA TYR A 35 10.17 4.17 -5.94
C TYR A 35 8.98 3.51 -5.23
N ASN A 36 7.94 4.29 -4.96
CA ASN A 36 6.76 3.76 -4.29
C ASN A 36 5.97 2.81 -5.18
N LEU A 37 5.90 3.10 -6.47
CA LEU A 37 5.19 2.24 -7.39
C LEU A 37 5.82 0.84 -7.44
N LYS A 38 7.14 0.79 -7.53
CA LYS A 38 7.83 -0.50 -7.58
C LYS A 38 7.62 -1.33 -6.33
N ARG A 39 7.42 -0.68 -5.20
CA ARG A 39 7.23 -1.37 -3.93
C ARG A 39 5.80 -1.82 -3.68
N THR A 40 4.85 -1.31 -4.44
CA THR A 40 3.44 -1.56 -4.17
C THR A 40 2.70 -2.23 -5.30
N ILE A 41 3.20 -2.12 -6.54
CA ILE A 41 2.48 -2.69 -7.66
C ILE A 41 2.56 -4.23 -7.61
N GLY A 42 1.41 -4.87 -7.75
CA GLY A 42 1.33 -6.33 -7.82
C GLY A 42 1.48 -7.07 -6.51
N ILE A 43 1.58 -6.37 -5.39
CA ILE A 43 1.70 -7.06 -4.10
C ILE A 43 0.37 -7.68 -3.70
N LYS A 44 0.43 -8.79 -2.98
CA LYS A 44 -0.76 -9.48 -2.48
C LYS A 44 -0.90 -9.32 -0.98
N THR A 45 0.20 -9.07 -0.28
CA THR A 45 0.21 -8.81 1.15
C THR A 45 1.17 -7.67 1.41
N ILE A 46 1.00 -7.02 2.55
CA ILE A 46 1.88 -5.93 2.93
C ILE A 46 2.15 -6.00 4.43
N ARG A 47 3.40 -5.78 4.77
CA ARG A 47 3.82 -5.73 6.17
C ARG A 47 4.11 -4.29 6.53
N PHE A 48 3.54 -3.84 7.65
CA PHE A 48 3.78 -2.50 8.16
C PHE A 48 4.64 -2.56 9.41
N ASN A 49 5.58 -1.65 9.50
CA ASN A 49 6.42 -1.48 10.68
C ASN A 49 6.07 -0.15 11.34
N ARG A 50 5.93 -0.16 12.65
CA ARG A 50 5.55 1.05 13.36
C ARG A 50 6.80 1.89 13.63
N GLY A 51 7.07 2.82 12.73
CA GLY A 51 8.27 3.66 12.82
C GLY A 51 9.53 2.93 12.47
N TYR A 52 10.64 3.60 12.59
CA TYR A 52 11.96 3.08 12.19
C TYR A 52 12.74 2.49 13.38
N VAL A 53 12.08 2.37 14.53
CA VAL A 53 12.72 1.86 15.74
C VAL A 53 12.98 0.37 15.59
N LYS A 54 14.15 -0.06 16.05
CA LYS A 54 14.48 -1.48 16.05
C LYS A 54 13.49 -2.25 16.91
N ASN A 55 13.07 -3.40 16.44
CA ASN A 55 12.10 -4.26 17.12
C ASN A 55 10.75 -3.60 17.33
N ALA A 56 10.39 -2.67 16.44
CA ALA A 56 9.08 -2.04 16.48
C ALA A 56 7.98 -3.07 16.19
N PRO A 57 6.77 -2.81 16.65
CA PRO A 57 5.64 -3.67 16.30
C PRO A 57 5.44 -3.72 14.79
N GLN A 58 4.99 -4.87 14.32
CA GLN A 58 4.67 -5.09 12.91
C GLN A 58 3.32 -5.74 12.79
N MET A 59 2.70 -5.54 11.65
CA MET A 59 1.47 -6.25 11.30
C MET A 59 1.49 -6.52 9.81
N LYS A 60 0.73 -7.53 9.39
CA LYS A 60 0.66 -7.93 7.99
C LYS A 60 -0.79 -7.97 7.58
N TRP A 61 -1.08 -7.48 6.38
CA TRP A 61 -2.43 -7.42 5.85
C TRP A 61 -2.45 -7.95 4.43
N GLU A 62 -3.59 -8.53 4.05
CA GLU A 62 -3.86 -8.81 2.65
C GLU A 62 -4.10 -7.49 1.94
N VAL A 63 -3.67 -7.41 0.69
CA VAL A 63 -3.93 -6.26 -0.16
C VAL A 63 -5.06 -6.63 -1.10
N GLU A 64 -6.18 -5.92 -0.96
CA GLU A 64 -7.33 -6.15 -1.81
C GLU A 64 -7.05 -5.66 -3.22
N LYS A 65 -6.54 -4.45 -3.33
CA LYS A 65 -6.16 -3.88 -4.62
C LYS A 65 -5.25 -2.69 -4.39
N VAL A 66 -4.49 -2.36 -5.42
CA VAL A 66 -3.69 -1.14 -5.47
C VAL A 66 -4.18 -0.37 -6.69
N VAL A 67 -4.55 0.90 -6.49
CA VAL A 67 -5.00 1.76 -7.58
C VAL A 67 -4.20 3.04 -7.58
N LEU A 68 -4.19 3.71 -8.72
CA LEU A 68 -3.61 5.03 -8.83
C LEU A 68 -4.72 6.07 -8.82
N LEU A 69 -4.47 7.20 -8.20
CA LEU A 69 -5.42 8.30 -8.15
C LEU A 69 -4.79 9.53 -8.79
N ASP A 70 -5.60 10.26 -9.56
CA ASP A 70 -5.17 11.56 -10.07
C ASP A 70 -5.55 12.65 -9.07
N ALA A 71 -5.35 13.91 -9.47
CA ALA A 71 -5.60 15.04 -8.58
C ALA A 71 -7.07 15.20 -8.21
N ASP A 72 -7.97 14.63 -9.00
CA ASP A 72 -9.41 14.68 -8.76
C ASP A 72 -9.93 13.38 -8.15
N ASP A 73 -9.03 12.51 -7.68
CA ASP A 73 -9.35 11.23 -7.07
C ASP A 73 -10.01 10.24 -8.02
N ASN A 74 -9.80 10.40 -9.33
CA ASN A 74 -10.17 9.36 -10.28
C ASN A 74 -9.20 8.21 -10.17
N GLU A 75 -9.72 6.98 -10.26
CA GLU A 75 -8.92 5.77 -10.09
C GLU A 75 -8.57 5.16 -11.43
N CYS A 76 -7.39 4.55 -11.48
CA CYS A 76 -7.10 3.63 -12.58
C CYS A 76 -6.23 2.48 -12.07
N ASP A 77 -6.25 1.40 -12.86
CA ASP A 77 -5.41 0.23 -12.62
C ASP A 77 -3.96 0.61 -12.93
N PRO A 78 -3.02 0.36 -12.01
CA PRO A 78 -1.62 0.70 -12.27
C PRO A 78 -0.99 -0.07 -13.43
N PHE A 79 -1.60 -1.18 -13.85
CA PHE A 79 -1.11 -1.94 -15.00
C PHE A 79 -1.74 -1.50 -16.32
N ASN A 80 -2.69 -0.57 -16.28
CA ASN A 80 -3.42 -0.16 -17.47
C ASN A 80 -3.81 1.31 -17.35
N VAL A 81 -2.81 2.17 -17.38
CA VAL A 81 -3.00 3.61 -17.21
C VAL A 81 -3.40 4.24 -18.53
N PRO A 82 -4.60 4.84 -18.62
CA PRO A 82 -5.03 5.44 -19.89
C PRO A 82 -4.24 6.70 -20.23
N ASP A 83 -4.21 7.01 -21.52
CA ASP A 83 -3.60 8.26 -21.95
C ASP A 83 -4.30 9.44 -21.31
N GLY A 84 -3.52 10.40 -20.90
CA GLY A 84 -4.07 11.61 -20.26
C GLY A 84 -4.34 11.47 -18.77
N PHE A 85 -4.12 10.30 -18.20
CA PHE A 85 -4.25 10.11 -16.75
C PHE A 85 -2.93 10.48 -16.09
N TRP A 86 -2.99 11.40 -15.12
CA TRP A 86 -1.79 11.87 -14.41
C TRP A 86 -1.86 11.45 -12.96
N PRO A 87 -1.29 10.30 -12.61
CA PRO A 87 -1.38 9.83 -11.23
C PRO A 87 -0.58 10.71 -10.28
N VAL A 88 -1.14 10.97 -9.11
CA VAL A 88 -0.46 11.71 -8.05
C VAL A 88 -0.35 10.90 -6.76
N THR A 89 -1.18 9.86 -6.60
CA THR A 89 -1.24 9.08 -5.36
C THR A 89 -1.40 7.61 -5.70
N ILE A 90 -0.79 6.77 -4.88
CA ILE A 90 -1.00 5.32 -4.90
C ILE A 90 -1.89 4.99 -3.70
N ALA A 91 -2.99 4.31 -3.92
CA ALA A 91 -3.89 3.89 -2.84
C ALA A 91 -3.84 2.38 -2.70
N ILE A 92 -3.47 1.92 -1.52
CA ILE A 92 -3.35 0.50 -1.19
C ILE A 92 -4.55 0.15 -0.33
N HIS A 93 -5.49 -0.60 -0.92
CA HIS A 93 -6.70 -1.01 -0.22
C HIS A 93 -6.44 -2.33 0.50
N LEU A 94 -6.66 -2.33 1.80
CA LEU A 94 -6.36 -3.48 2.64
C LEU A 94 -7.58 -4.39 2.75
N GLY A 95 -7.32 -5.68 2.74
CA GLY A 95 -8.35 -6.69 2.97
C GLY A 95 -8.32 -7.16 4.41
N GLN A 96 -8.09 -8.45 4.62
CA GLN A 96 -8.07 -9.02 5.95
C GLN A 96 -6.68 -8.99 6.55
N ARG A 97 -6.64 -8.89 7.87
CA ARG A 97 -5.36 -8.94 8.57
C ARG A 97 -4.85 -10.37 8.56
N CYS A 98 -3.57 -10.51 8.27
CA CYS A 98 -2.91 -11.82 8.31
C CYS A 98 -2.46 -12.13 9.72
N GLN A 99 -2.48 -13.40 10.07
CA GLN A 99 -2.02 -13.85 11.38
C GLN A 99 -0.50 -13.93 11.47
#